data_d8dc75022875a2ff34e0522f7f01bbe8
#
_entry.id   d8dc75022875a2ff34e0522f7f01bbe8
#
_cell.length_a   1.000
_cell.length_b   1.000
_cell.length_c   1.000
_cell.angle_alpha   90.00
_cell.angle_beta   90.00
_cell.angle_gamma   90.00
#
_symmetry.space_group_name_H-M   'P 1'
#
loop_
_entity.id
_entity.type
_entity.pdbx_description
1 polymer ?
#
loop_
_entity_poly.entity_id
_entity_poly.type
_entity_poly.pdbx_seq_one_letter_code
_entity_poly.pdbx_strand_id
1 'polypeptide(L)'
;MTMYALNLFNVKDGEEYAEYARRAEEPVRKYGGKVIAMGKLDSYPEGDIAPRQVLMLVEWQSKKGIYQYVNDPELEDLHPHRELGVDDFVWHLFEKIEDLRPVLK
;
A
#
# COMPACT_ATOMS: atom_id res chain seq x y z
N MET A 1 -1.30 16.25 -7.37
CA MET A 1 -0.10 15.98 -6.55
C MET A 1 0.09 14.48 -6.41
N THR A 2 1.26 14.02 -6.80
CA THR A 2 1.61 12.60 -6.71
C THR A 2 1.80 12.18 -5.25
N MET A 3 1.23 11.04 -4.91
CA MET A 3 1.32 10.46 -3.56
C MET A 3 2.01 9.10 -3.62
N TYR A 4 2.75 8.78 -2.58
CA TYR A 4 3.24 7.43 -2.37
C TYR A 4 2.48 6.80 -1.20
N ALA A 5 1.93 5.62 -1.42
CA ALA A 5 1.33 4.82 -0.36
C ALA A 5 2.31 3.72 0.02
N LEU A 6 2.84 3.80 1.23
CA LEU A 6 3.73 2.79 1.78
C LEU A 6 2.88 1.74 2.48
N ASN A 7 3.01 0.52 2.05
CA ASN A 7 2.33 -0.63 2.65
C ASN A 7 3.38 -1.57 3.22
N LEU A 8 3.28 -1.85 4.51
CA LEU A 8 4.10 -2.84 5.19
C LEU A 8 3.17 -3.83 5.87
N PHE A 9 3.42 -5.12 5.71
CA PHE A 9 2.53 -6.11 6.32
C PHE A 9 3.16 -7.49 6.39
N ASN A 10 2.54 -8.35 7.19
CA ASN A 10 2.84 -9.77 7.25
C ASN A 10 1.71 -10.53 6.55
N VAL A 11 2.04 -11.58 5.82
CA VAL A 11 1.02 -12.42 5.19
C VAL A 11 0.50 -13.41 6.22
N LYS A 12 -0.80 -13.37 6.49
CA LYS A 12 -1.47 -14.27 7.41
C LYS A 12 -2.11 -15.44 6.68
N ASP A 13 -2.79 -15.16 5.57
CA ASP A 13 -3.42 -16.15 4.72
C ASP A 13 -3.09 -15.83 3.28
N GLY A 14 -2.20 -16.65 2.70
CA GLY A 14 -1.71 -16.41 1.35
C GLY A 14 -2.78 -16.51 0.28
N GLU A 15 -3.76 -17.39 0.45
CA GLU A 15 -4.84 -17.53 -0.54
C GLU A 15 -5.75 -16.30 -0.55
N GLU A 16 -6.09 -15.79 0.63
CA GLU A 16 -6.90 -14.58 0.75
C GLU A 16 -6.18 -13.37 0.18
N TYR A 17 -4.89 -13.24 0.49
CA TYR A 17 -4.12 -12.12 -0.05
C TYR A 17 -3.96 -12.22 -1.57
N ALA A 18 -3.74 -13.42 -2.10
CA ALA A 18 -3.62 -13.62 -3.54
C ALA A 18 -4.92 -13.25 -4.25
N GLU A 19 -6.06 -13.57 -3.67
CA GLU A 19 -7.36 -13.19 -4.21
C GLU A 19 -7.52 -11.67 -4.22
N TYR A 20 -7.13 -11.00 -3.12
CA TYR A 20 -7.14 -9.55 -3.08
C TYR A 20 -6.24 -8.96 -4.15
N ALA A 21 -4.99 -9.41 -4.24
CA ALA A 21 -4.01 -8.86 -5.17
C ALA A 21 -4.48 -9.00 -6.62
N ARG A 22 -5.04 -10.15 -6.95
CA ARG A 22 -5.57 -10.42 -8.31
C ARG A 22 -6.71 -9.47 -8.65
N ARG A 23 -7.61 -9.23 -7.71
CA ARG A 23 -8.80 -8.41 -7.95
C ARG A 23 -8.55 -6.91 -7.80
N ALA A 24 -7.50 -6.52 -7.08
CA ALA A 24 -7.20 -5.11 -6.81
C ALA A 24 -6.47 -4.41 -7.95
N GLU A 25 -5.79 -5.15 -8.81
CA GLU A 25 -4.93 -4.57 -9.84
C GLU A 25 -5.66 -3.58 -10.74
N GLU A 26 -6.80 -3.98 -11.29
CA GLU A 26 -7.55 -3.13 -12.20
C GLU A 26 -8.19 -1.92 -11.53
N PRO A 27 -8.89 -2.06 -10.38
CA PRO A 27 -9.42 -0.90 -9.67
C PRO A 27 -8.36 0.10 -9.23
N VAL A 28 -7.22 -0.39 -8.75
CA VAL A 28 -6.10 0.49 -8.36
C VAL A 28 -5.66 1.31 -9.57
N ARG A 29 -5.48 0.68 -10.71
CA ARG A 29 -5.09 1.37 -11.94
C ARG A 29 -6.15 2.37 -12.38
N LYS A 30 -7.43 1.98 -12.29
CA LYS A 30 -8.55 2.85 -12.65
C LYS A 30 -8.51 4.18 -11.90
N TYR A 31 -8.14 4.14 -10.62
CA TYR A 31 -8.09 5.34 -9.78
C TYR A 31 -6.71 6.00 -9.72
N GLY A 32 -5.81 5.60 -10.60
CA GLY A 32 -4.51 6.27 -10.77
C GLY A 32 -3.37 5.70 -9.95
N GLY A 33 -3.53 4.49 -9.43
CA GLY A 33 -2.48 3.82 -8.66
C GLY A 33 -1.61 2.91 -9.52
N LYS A 34 -0.36 2.76 -9.11
CA LYS A 34 0.60 1.87 -9.78
C LYS A 34 1.60 1.38 -8.76
N VAL A 35 1.77 0.07 -8.65
CA VAL A 35 2.82 -0.50 -7.80
C VAL A 35 4.17 -0.22 -8.44
N ILE A 36 5.05 0.50 -7.73
CA ILE A 36 6.37 0.86 -8.25
C ILE A 36 7.52 0.14 -7.56
N ALA A 37 7.26 -0.50 -6.42
CA ALA A 37 8.28 -1.29 -5.72
C ALA A 37 7.61 -2.34 -4.85
N MET A 38 8.25 -3.50 -4.76
CA MET A 38 7.86 -4.56 -3.84
C MET A 38 9.12 -5.16 -3.26
N GLY A 39 9.08 -5.51 -1.97
CA GLY A 39 10.23 -6.10 -1.30
C GLY A 39 9.81 -7.14 -0.29
N LYS A 40 10.70 -8.12 -0.10
CA LYS A 40 10.60 -9.10 0.96
C LYS A 40 11.66 -8.76 2.00
N LEU A 41 11.29 -8.78 3.27
CA LEU A 41 12.22 -8.46 4.35
C LEU A 41 13.49 -9.31 4.25
N ASP A 42 14.64 -8.65 4.25
CA ASP A 42 15.93 -9.31 4.33
C ASP A 42 16.49 -9.23 5.75
N SER A 43 16.56 -8.01 6.27
CA SER A 43 17.13 -7.77 7.60
C SER A 43 16.56 -6.46 8.15
N TYR A 44 16.73 -6.25 9.45
CA TYR A 44 16.27 -5.03 10.11
C TYR A 44 17.35 -4.52 11.08
N PRO A 45 18.46 -3.99 10.52
CA PRO A 45 19.63 -3.65 11.34
C PRO A 45 19.40 -2.53 12.35
N GLU A 46 18.40 -1.67 12.13
CA GLU A 46 18.14 -0.55 13.04
C GLU A 46 16.67 -0.11 12.90
N GLY A 47 16.11 0.41 13.98
CA GLY A 47 14.75 0.92 14.04
C GLY A 47 14.00 0.34 15.22
N ASP A 48 13.04 1.11 15.73
CA ASP A 48 12.28 0.75 16.93
C ASP A 48 10.87 0.22 16.63
N ILE A 49 10.55 -0.01 15.36
CA ILE A 49 9.28 -0.65 15.00
C ILE A 49 9.53 -2.12 14.67
N ALA A 50 8.55 -2.97 14.94
CA ALA A 50 8.64 -4.38 14.60
C ALA A 50 8.72 -4.53 13.09
N PRO A 51 9.62 -5.38 12.57
CA PRO A 51 9.75 -5.57 11.13
C PRO A 51 8.51 -6.24 10.54
N ARG A 52 8.23 -5.93 9.27
CA ARG A 52 7.17 -6.57 8.49
C ARG A 52 7.80 -7.36 7.36
N GLN A 53 7.10 -8.41 6.98
CA GLN A 53 7.56 -9.35 5.96
C GLN A 53 7.62 -8.72 4.56
N VAL A 54 6.65 -7.87 4.23
CA VAL A 54 6.44 -7.35 2.87
C VAL A 54 6.42 -5.83 2.87
N LEU A 55 7.12 -5.25 1.90
CA LEU A 55 7.02 -3.85 1.51
C LEU A 55 6.33 -3.77 0.17
N MET A 56 5.34 -2.88 0.04
CA MET A 56 4.76 -2.57 -1.25
C MET A 56 4.56 -1.05 -1.34
N LEU A 57 5.16 -0.43 -2.35
CA LEU A 57 5.05 1.00 -2.57
C LEU A 57 4.18 1.25 -3.79
N VAL A 58 3.09 1.98 -3.60
CA VAL A 58 2.16 2.30 -4.67
C VAL A 58 2.21 3.80 -4.93
N GLU A 59 2.45 4.18 -6.18
CA GLU A 59 2.39 5.58 -6.59
C GLU A 59 0.98 5.88 -7.08
N TRP A 60 0.39 6.97 -6.56
CA TRP A 60 -0.93 7.43 -6.96
C TRP A 60 -0.83 8.82 -7.57
N GLN A 61 -1.58 9.06 -8.62
CA GLN A 61 -1.57 10.38 -9.28
C GLN A 61 -2.13 11.47 -8.38
N SER A 62 -3.02 11.11 -7.44
CA SER A 62 -3.61 12.06 -6.52
C SER A 62 -4.12 11.37 -5.26
N LYS A 63 -4.22 12.14 -4.18
CA LYS A 63 -4.85 11.69 -2.94
C LYS A 63 -6.32 11.36 -3.15
N LYS A 64 -6.99 12.11 -4.03
CA LYS A 64 -8.39 11.87 -4.38
C LYS A 64 -8.58 10.44 -4.92
N GLY A 65 -7.69 9.99 -5.79
CA GLY A 65 -7.76 8.64 -6.34
C GLY A 65 -7.69 7.56 -5.28
N ILE A 66 -6.84 7.76 -4.27
CA ILE A 66 -6.73 6.83 -3.14
C ILE A 66 -8.07 6.69 -2.42
N TYR A 67 -8.70 7.83 -2.08
CA TYR A 67 -9.98 7.82 -1.38
C TYR A 67 -11.11 7.28 -2.24
N GLN A 68 -11.08 7.54 -3.55
CA GLN A 68 -12.07 6.96 -4.46
C GLN A 68 -11.96 5.43 -4.49
N TYR A 69 -10.74 4.90 -4.50
CA TYR A 69 -10.51 3.46 -4.45
C TYR A 69 -11.06 2.86 -3.15
N VAL A 70 -10.70 3.45 -2.01
CA VAL A 70 -11.08 2.94 -0.70
C VAL A 70 -12.60 2.99 -0.50
N ASN A 71 -13.26 4.02 -1.02
CA ASN A 71 -14.68 4.28 -0.77
C ASN A 71 -15.61 3.83 -1.89
N ASP A 72 -15.10 3.18 -2.92
CA ASP A 72 -15.93 2.70 -4.03
C ASP A 72 -16.86 1.58 -3.52
N PRO A 73 -18.19 1.78 -3.56
CA PRO A 73 -19.12 0.75 -3.09
C PRO A 73 -19.07 -0.54 -3.89
N GLU A 74 -18.60 -0.49 -5.14
CA GLU A 74 -18.44 -1.70 -5.96
C GLU A 74 -17.26 -2.56 -5.49
N LEU A 75 -16.39 -2.03 -4.62
CA LEU A 75 -15.23 -2.73 -4.11
C LEU A 75 -15.38 -3.18 -2.65
N GLU A 76 -16.58 -3.07 -2.08
CA GLU A 76 -16.82 -3.43 -0.67
C GLU A 76 -16.44 -4.87 -0.35
N ASP A 77 -16.66 -5.79 -1.29
CA ASP A 77 -16.34 -7.20 -1.08
C ASP A 77 -14.87 -7.52 -1.29
N LEU A 78 -14.10 -6.59 -1.82
CA LEU A 78 -12.67 -6.77 -2.08
C LEU A 78 -11.82 -6.57 -0.82
N HIS A 79 -12.10 -5.51 -0.07
CA HIS A 79 -11.28 -5.14 1.08
C HIS A 79 -11.18 -6.20 2.17
N PRO A 80 -12.25 -6.97 2.48
CA PRO A 80 -12.14 -8.05 3.46
C PRO A 80 -11.09 -9.12 3.11
N HIS A 81 -10.83 -9.38 1.84
CA HIS A 81 -9.79 -10.33 1.45
C HIS A 81 -8.40 -9.85 1.89
N ARG A 82 -8.15 -8.54 1.81
CA ARG A 82 -6.91 -7.97 2.32
C ARG A 82 -6.83 -8.11 3.84
N GLU A 83 -7.90 -7.78 4.54
CA GLU A 83 -7.93 -7.84 6.01
C GLU A 83 -7.74 -9.25 6.53
N LEU A 84 -8.32 -10.24 5.86
CA LEU A 84 -8.15 -11.65 6.21
C LEU A 84 -6.77 -12.18 5.81
N GLY A 85 -6.15 -11.55 4.82
CA GLY A 85 -4.89 -12.02 4.26
C GLY A 85 -3.65 -11.49 4.94
N VAL A 86 -3.73 -10.39 5.69
CA VAL A 86 -2.56 -9.73 6.27
C VAL A 86 -2.69 -9.49 7.76
N ASP A 87 -1.52 -9.42 8.44
CA ASP A 87 -1.38 -8.99 9.83
C ASP A 87 -0.46 -7.77 9.89
N ASP A 88 -0.59 -7.00 10.98
CA ASP A 88 0.31 -5.89 11.30
C ASP A 88 0.46 -4.91 10.14
N PHE A 89 -0.66 -4.62 9.50
CA PHE A 89 -0.70 -3.77 8.32
C PHE A 89 -0.41 -2.31 8.67
N VAL A 90 0.58 -1.73 7.99
CA VAL A 90 0.94 -0.32 8.08
C VAL A 90 0.65 0.31 6.73
N TRP A 91 -0.07 1.42 6.73
CA TRP A 91 -0.41 2.13 5.50
C TRP A 91 -0.20 3.62 5.73
N HIS A 92 0.91 4.14 5.23
CA HIS A 92 1.26 5.55 5.35
C HIS A 92 1.25 6.22 3.98
N LEU A 93 0.72 7.43 3.93
CA LEU A 93 0.64 8.21 2.70
C LEU A 93 1.67 9.33 2.77
N PHE A 94 2.46 9.47 1.71
CA PHE A 94 3.50 10.48 1.60
C PHE A 94 3.28 11.30 0.34
N GLU A 95 3.49 12.62 0.43
CA GLU A 95 3.53 13.45 -0.75
C GLU A 95 4.88 13.27 -1.44
N LYS A 96 4.88 13.09 -2.75
CA LYS A 96 6.13 13.03 -3.51
C LYS A 96 6.83 14.38 -3.44
N ILE A 97 8.12 14.38 -3.13
CA ILE A 97 8.97 15.57 -3.14
C ILE A 97 10.18 15.29 -4.01
N GLU A 98 10.77 16.34 -4.59
CA GLU A 98 11.93 16.19 -5.45
C GLU A 98 13.24 16.20 -4.65
N ASP A 99 13.22 16.83 -3.48
CA ASP A 99 14.36 16.89 -2.55
C ASP A 99 13.84 17.19 -1.15
N LEU A 100 14.74 17.24 -0.17
CA LEU A 100 14.35 17.37 1.23
C LEU A 100 14.04 18.80 1.70
N ARG A 101 14.17 19.81 0.84
CA ARG A 101 13.94 21.20 1.26
C ARG A 101 12.58 21.43 1.94
N PRO A 102 11.46 20.82 1.49
CA PRO A 102 10.18 21.02 2.17
C PRO A 102 10.14 20.58 3.63
N VAL A 103 11.02 19.69 4.05
CA VAL A 103 11.07 19.20 5.43
C VAL A 103 12.27 19.72 6.22
N LEU A 104 13.20 20.38 5.59
CA LEU A 104 14.40 20.94 6.22
C LEU A 104 14.21 22.44 6.51
N LYS A 105 13.29 22.74 7.37
CA LYS A 105 13.00 24.15 7.72
C LYS A 105 13.68 24.57 9.02
#